data_0f24a394b8fb15eb49ab22333033e367
#
_entry.id   0f24a394b8fb15eb49ab22333033e367
#
_cell.length_a   1.000
_cell.length_b   1.000
_cell.length_c   1.000
_cell.angle_alpha   90.00
_cell.angle_beta   90.00
_cell.angle_gamma   90.00
#
_symmetry.space_group_name_H-M   'P 1'
#
loop_
_entity.id
_entity.type
_entity.pdbx_description
1 polymer ?
#
loop_
_entity_poly.entity_id
_entity_poly.type
_entity_poly.pdbx_seq_one_letter_code
_entity_poly.pdbx_strand_id
1 'polypeptide(L)'
;TESWHNISIYRTYKYIWRRKIMADLTTQKQEVFDYINLSLGGGMVDVELDPGHYETALKKALTKFRQRSDNSVEESYIFLPTIIDQNTYILPQEIVEVRRIFRRSIGSRSGGGDGGTLFEPFNLAYTNTYLLASTNMGGLATYDMFSQYQELVGRMFGSFIEFKWNTTTKELVILQRPRAEEELLLYCYNYRPDSELLKDYLAVQWIKDYALATCKYMLGEARSKFATIAGPQGGSTLNGDALKNEAVAEMEKLEEELKTQVAGGVGYGFTIG
;
A
#
# COMPACT_ATOMS: atom_id res chain seq x y z
N THR A 1 -20.77 -34.31 2.56
CA THR A 1 -21.06 -33.84 1.18
C THR A 1 -21.21 -32.30 1.08
N GLU A 2 -21.39 -31.57 2.18
CA GLU A 2 -21.56 -30.11 2.18
C GLU A 2 -20.24 -29.32 2.06
N SER A 3 -19.10 -29.90 2.46
CA SER A 3 -17.81 -29.17 2.45
C SER A 3 -17.26 -28.91 1.04
N TRP A 4 -17.56 -29.76 0.06
CA TRP A 4 -17.08 -29.62 -1.33
C TRP A 4 -17.81 -28.54 -2.13
N HIS A 5 -19.09 -28.28 -1.82
CA HIS A 5 -19.87 -27.23 -2.49
C HIS A 5 -19.37 -25.83 -2.11
N ASN A 6 -19.01 -25.60 -0.86
CA ASN A 6 -18.51 -24.31 -0.41
C ASN A 6 -17.15 -23.96 -1.03
N ILE A 7 -16.24 -24.93 -1.18
CA ILE A 7 -14.92 -24.70 -1.80
C ILE A 7 -15.05 -24.32 -3.29
N SER A 8 -16.01 -24.93 -4.02
CA SER A 8 -16.26 -24.62 -5.42
C SER A 8 -16.82 -23.20 -5.61
N ILE A 9 -17.75 -22.78 -4.75
CA ILE A 9 -18.35 -21.44 -4.78
C ILE A 9 -17.28 -20.37 -4.48
N TYR A 10 -16.45 -20.56 -3.46
CA TYR A 10 -15.35 -19.63 -3.14
C TYR A 10 -14.31 -19.50 -4.26
N ARG A 11 -13.97 -20.61 -4.94
CA ARG A 11 -13.08 -20.58 -6.11
C ARG A 11 -13.69 -19.80 -7.27
N THR A 12 -14.98 -19.99 -7.53
CA THR A 12 -15.68 -19.32 -8.63
C THR A 12 -15.82 -17.82 -8.37
N TYR A 13 -16.19 -17.41 -7.16
CA TYR A 13 -16.24 -15.99 -6.78
C TYR A 13 -14.86 -15.32 -6.83
N LYS A 14 -13.81 -15.97 -6.35
CA LYS A 14 -12.44 -15.45 -6.43
C LYS A 14 -11.95 -15.29 -7.87
N TYR A 15 -12.39 -16.16 -8.78
CA TYR A 15 -12.03 -16.09 -10.20
C TYR A 15 -12.78 -14.97 -10.93
N ILE A 16 -14.07 -14.79 -10.68
CA ILE A 16 -14.90 -13.71 -11.24
C ILE A 16 -14.40 -12.36 -10.72
N TRP A 17 -14.10 -12.26 -9.45
CA TRP A 17 -13.60 -11.05 -8.81
C TRP A 17 -12.24 -10.64 -9.39
N ARG A 18 -11.28 -11.56 -9.50
CA ARG A 18 -9.99 -11.31 -10.17
C ARG A 18 -10.16 -10.83 -11.62
N ARG A 19 -11.08 -11.43 -12.37
CA ARG A 19 -11.32 -11.06 -13.78
C ARG A 19 -11.90 -9.66 -13.90
N LYS A 20 -12.79 -9.27 -13.00
CA LYS A 20 -13.37 -7.92 -12.93
C LYS A 20 -12.31 -6.87 -12.57
N ILE A 21 -11.45 -7.15 -11.59
CA ILE A 21 -10.35 -6.26 -11.20
C ILE A 21 -9.34 -6.09 -12.34
N MET A 22 -8.99 -7.14 -13.05
CA MET A 22 -8.06 -7.06 -14.18
C MET A 22 -8.63 -6.25 -15.36
N ALA A 23 -9.90 -6.42 -15.68
CA ALA A 23 -10.57 -5.64 -16.73
C ALA A 23 -10.62 -4.15 -16.35
N ASP A 24 -10.92 -3.84 -15.10
CA ASP A 24 -10.96 -2.49 -14.56
C ASP A 24 -9.58 -1.82 -14.57
N LEU A 25 -8.53 -2.56 -14.17
CA LEU A 25 -7.14 -2.07 -14.22
C LEU A 25 -6.68 -1.75 -15.66
N THR A 26 -7.07 -2.57 -16.64
CA THR A 26 -6.75 -2.33 -18.05
C THR A 26 -7.40 -1.05 -18.55
N THR A 27 -8.66 -0.81 -18.19
CA THR A 27 -9.39 0.42 -18.55
C THR A 27 -8.73 1.65 -17.92
N GLN A 28 -8.36 1.56 -16.63
CA GLN A 28 -7.69 2.66 -15.93
C GLN A 28 -6.33 3.00 -16.52
N LYS A 29 -5.55 1.99 -16.89
CA LYS A 29 -4.26 2.22 -17.59
C LYS A 29 -4.49 2.91 -18.95
N GLN A 30 -5.52 2.51 -19.67
CA GLN A 30 -5.85 3.12 -20.95
C GLN A 30 -6.25 4.59 -20.77
N GLU A 31 -7.02 4.93 -19.75
CA GLU A 31 -7.34 6.33 -19.42
C GLU A 31 -6.10 7.17 -19.16
N VAL A 32 -5.09 6.61 -18.48
CA VAL A 32 -3.81 7.31 -18.26
C VAL A 32 -3.06 7.49 -19.59
N PHE A 33 -3.04 6.48 -20.45
CA PHE A 33 -2.37 6.56 -21.76
C PHE A 33 -3.05 7.56 -22.67
N ASP A 34 -4.37 7.59 -22.69
CA ASP A 34 -5.15 8.56 -23.45
C ASP A 34 -4.90 9.99 -22.94
N TYR A 35 -4.85 10.19 -21.62
CA TYR A 35 -4.49 11.47 -21.01
C TYR A 35 -3.10 11.93 -21.46
N ILE A 36 -2.09 11.06 -21.41
CA ILE A 36 -0.72 11.39 -21.81
C ILE A 36 -0.69 11.72 -23.31
N ASN A 37 -1.31 10.90 -24.15
CA ASN A 37 -1.34 11.09 -25.59
C ASN A 37 -1.99 12.43 -25.97
N LEU A 38 -3.15 12.74 -25.39
CA LEU A 38 -3.84 14.01 -25.62
C LEU A 38 -3.02 15.20 -25.14
N SER A 39 -2.36 15.09 -23.98
CA SER A 39 -1.52 16.16 -23.41
C SER A 39 -0.26 16.42 -24.24
N LEU A 40 0.25 15.41 -24.93
CA LEU A 40 1.37 15.55 -25.87
C LEU A 40 0.96 16.08 -27.25
N GLY A 41 -0.32 16.33 -27.45
CA GLY A 41 -0.88 16.82 -28.71
C GLY A 41 -1.42 15.74 -29.63
N GLY A 42 -1.66 14.54 -29.13
CA GLY A 42 -2.30 13.45 -29.88
C GLY A 42 -3.61 13.90 -30.51
N GLY A 43 -3.83 13.54 -31.77
CA GLY A 43 -4.95 14.02 -32.57
C GLY A 43 -4.72 15.35 -33.33
N MET A 44 -3.74 16.16 -32.91
CA MET A 44 -3.28 17.35 -33.63
C MET A 44 -1.95 17.10 -34.35
N VAL A 45 -1.05 16.39 -33.70
CA VAL A 45 0.28 16.02 -34.22
C VAL A 45 0.47 14.53 -33.95
N ASP A 46 1.20 13.85 -34.81
CA ASP A 46 1.59 12.47 -34.58
C ASP A 46 2.59 12.37 -33.42
N VAL A 47 2.24 11.59 -32.38
CA VAL A 47 3.07 11.40 -31.21
C VAL A 47 3.91 10.14 -31.40
N GLU A 48 5.22 10.33 -31.57
CA GLU A 48 6.21 9.28 -31.85
C GLU A 48 6.50 8.38 -30.63
N LEU A 49 5.46 7.94 -29.91
CA LEU A 49 5.58 7.07 -28.74
C LEU A 49 4.82 5.74 -28.96
N ASP A 50 5.53 4.63 -28.83
CA ASP A 50 4.93 3.31 -28.83
C ASP A 50 4.22 3.00 -27.50
N PRO A 51 3.24 2.08 -27.49
CA PRO A 51 2.53 1.67 -26.26
C PRO A 51 3.45 1.24 -25.11
N GLY A 52 4.62 0.67 -25.42
CA GLY A 52 5.63 0.29 -24.44
C GLY A 52 6.23 1.47 -23.67
N HIS A 53 6.30 2.64 -24.28
CA HIS A 53 6.80 3.85 -23.63
C HIS A 53 5.81 4.34 -22.56
N TYR A 54 4.51 4.36 -22.87
CA TYR A 54 3.46 4.72 -21.92
C TYR A 54 3.44 3.76 -20.71
N GLU A 55 3.57 2.45 -20.96
CA GLU A 55 3.61 1.46 -19.89
C GLU A 55 4.84 1.64 -18.99
N THR A 56 6.00 1.92 -19.58
CA THR A 56 7.24 2.17 -18.84
C THR A 56 7.15 3.44 -18.02
N ALA A 57 6.57 4.51 -18.59
CA ALA A 57 6.34 5.76 -17.88
C ALA A 57 5.39 5.59 -16.70
N LEU A 58 4.28 4.87 -16.89
CA LEU A 58 3.34 4.57 -15.82
C LEU A 58 3.98 3.73 -14.70
N LYS A 59 4.73 2.68 -15.04
CA LYS A 59 5.46 1.87 -14.07
C LYS A 59 6.45 2.71 -13.25
N LYS A 60 7.16 3.62 -13.92
CA LYS A 60 8.09 4.54 -13.26
C LYS A 60 7.36 5.47 -12.28
N ALA A 61 6.22 6.03 -12.69
CA ALA A 61 5.40 6.90 -11.85
C ALA A 61 4.86 6.16 -10.62
N LEU A 62 4.28 4.98 -10.80
CA LEU A 62 3.80 4.13 -9.70
C LEU A 62 4.92 3.75 -8.73
N THR A 63 6.09 3.40 -9.25
CA THR A 63 7.25 3.06 -8.41
C THR A 63 7.71 4.25 -7.57
N LYS A 64 7.80 5.43 -8.20
CA LYS A 64 8.17 6.66 -7.49
C LYS A 64 7.15 7.06 -6.44
N PHE A 65 5.86 6.96 -6.75
CA PHE A 65 4.78 7.21 -5.80
C PHE A 65 4.88 6.30 -4.59
N ARG A 66 5.08 4.98 -4.81
CA ARG A 66 5.24 4.00 -3.73
C ARG A 66 6.48 4.24 -2.87
N GLN A 67 7.55 4.77 -3.43
CA GLN A 67 8.79 5.06 -2.68
C GLN A 67 8.69 6.32 -1.81
N ARG A 68 7.80 7.24 -2.13
CA ARG A 68 7.78 8.58 -1.54
C ARG A 68 6.50 8.91 -0.78
N SER A 69 5.39 8.25 -1.09
CA SER A 69 4.08 8.55 -0.50
C SER A 69 3.67 7.50 0.53
N ASP A 70 3.32 7.95 1.73
CA ASP A 70 2.75 7.09 2.78
C ASP A 70 1.36 6.57 2.38
N ASN A 71 0.66 7.28 1.49
CA ASN A 71 -0.65 6.86 0.97
C ASN A 71 -0.59 5.63 0.04
N SER A 72 0.62 5.15 -0.26
CA SER A 72 0.85 3.93 -1.05
C SER A 72 0.72 2.64 -0.25
N VAL A 73 0.64 2.76 1.07
CA VAL A 73 0.61 1.64 2.02
C VAL A 73 -0.66 1.71 2.83
N GLU A 74 -1.25 0.56 3.12
CA GLU A 74 -2.41 0.43 3.98
C GLU A 74 -2.14 -0.49 5.17
N GLU A 75 -2.79 -0.21 6.28
CA GLU A 75 -2.77 -1.08 7.45
C GLU A 75 -3.73 -2.24 7.26
N SER A 76 -3.27 -3.44 7.56
CA SER A 76 -4.10 -4.63 7.46
C SER A 76 -3.84 -5.62 8.58
N TYR A 77 -4.86 -6.41 8.89
CA TYR A 77 -4.79 -7.52 9.83
C TYR A 77 -4.99 -8.84 9.09
N ILE A 78 -4.03 -9.74 9.22
CA ILE A 78 -4.00 -11.03 8.52
C ILE A 78 -3.94 -12.15 9.54
N PHE A 79 -4.76 -13.18 9.37
CA PHE A 79 -4.71 -14.38 10.18
C PHE A 79 -3.66 -15.34 9.63
N LEU A 80 -2.75 -15.77 10.49
CA LEU A 80 -1.74 -16.77 10.19
C LEU A 80 -2.00 -18.02 11.02
N PRO A 81 -2.40 -19.14 10.42
CA PRO A 81 -2.45 -20.43 11.12
C PRO A 81 -1.02 -20.92 11.36
N THR A 82 -0.69 -21.23 12.62
CA THR A 82 0.60 -21.81 12.97
C THR A 82 0.55 -23.33 12.88
N ILE A 83 1.66 -23.92 12.47
CA ILE A 83 1.88 -25.37 12.41
C ILE A 83 2.86 -25.73 13.52
N ILE A 84 2.63 -26.86 14.18
CA ILE A 84 3.50 -27.35 15.26
C ILE A 84 4.92 -27.50 14.75
N ASP A 85 5.88 -27.03 15.53
CA ASP A 85 7.33 -27.05 15.24
C ASP A 85 7.79 -26.29 13.98
N GLN A 86 6.91 -25.56 13.30
CA GLN A 86 7.28 -24.71 12.17
C GLN A 86 7.48 -23.26 12.64
N ASN A 87 8.69 -22.74 12.43
CA ASN A 87 9.04 -21.38 12.83
C ASN A 87 9.02 -20.38 11.68
N THR A 88 9.13 -20.87 10.43
CA THR A 88 9.32 -20.04 9.24
C THR A 88 8.08 -20.09 8.36
N TYR A 89 7.56 -18.91 8.01
CA TYR A 89 6.38 -18.74 7.17
C TYR A 89 6.69 -17.79 6.04
N ILE A 90 6.27 -18.13 4.82
CA ILE A 90 6.38 -17.24 3.66
C ILE A 90 5.05 -16.52 3.51
N LEU A 91 5.08 -15.19 3.61
CA LEU A 91 3.92 -14.33 3.48
C LEU A 91 3.73 -13.82 2.04
N PRO A 92 2.52 -13.35 1.66
CA PRO A 92 2.27 -12.76 0.35
C PRO A 92 3.20 -11.59 0.03
N GLN A 93 3.51 -11.40 -1.26
CA GLN A 93 4.41 -10.34 -1.73
C GLN A 93 3.89 -8.92 -1.47
N GLU A 94 2.59 -8.78 -1.30
CA GLU A 94 1.91 -7.52 -1.03
C GLU A 94 2.29 -6.93 0.34
N ILE A 95 2.73 -7.77 1.28
CA ILE A 95 3.12 -7.34 2.63
C ILE A 95 4.48 -6.63 2.57
N VAL A 96 4.48 -5.37 2.99
CA VAL A 96 5.69 -4.55 3.10
C VAL A 96 6.44 -4.86 4.38
N GLU A 97 5.71 -4.80 5.50
CA GLU A 97 6.27 -4.93 6.84
C GLU A 97 5.26 -5.57 7.78
N VAL A 98 5.76 -6.44 8.66
CA VAL A 98 5.00 -6.97 9.78
C VAL A 98 5.38 -6.16 11.03
N ARG A 99 4.41 -5.51 11.63
CA ARG A 99 4.62 -4.62 12.80
C ARG A 99 4.50 -5.34 14.11
N ARG A 100 3.45 -6.15 14.26
CA ARG A 100 3.16 -6.89 15.49
C ARG A 100 2.49 -8.22 15.18
N ILE A 101 2.68 -9.15 16.09
CA ILE A 101 1.98 -10.43 16.10
C ILE A 101 1.18 -10.49 17.40
N PHE A 102 -0.11 -10.76 17.28
CA PHE A 102 -1.00 -10.90 18.41
C PHE A 102 -1.44 -12.35 18.55
N ARG A 103 -1.44 -12.81 19.77
CA ARG A 103 -1.97 -14.10 20.15
C ARG A 103 -3.40 -13.93 20.67
N ARG A 104 -4.18 -14.99 20.64
CA ARG A 104 -5.49 -14.96 21.29
C ARG A 104 -5.32 -14.70 22.79
N SER A 105 -6.12 -13.78 23.33
CA SER A 105 -6.04 -13.40 24.74
C SER A 105 -6.33 -14.59 25.65
N ILE A 106 -5.42 -14.85 26.60
CA ILE A 106 -5.59 -15.87 27.63
C ILE A 106 -6.61 -15.32 28.62
N GLY A 107 -7.81 -15.90 28.69
CA GLY A 107 -8.82 -15.50 29.65
C GLY A 107 -10.13 -14.95 29.09
N SER A 108 -10.25 -14.74 27.79
CA SER A 108 -11.52 -14.40 27.14
C SER A 108 -12.38 -15.66 26.91
N ARG A 109 -12.54 -16.51 27.90
CA ARG A 109 -13.56 -17.54 27.94
C ARG A 109 -14.84 -16.93 28.53
N SER A 110 -15.53 -16.13 27.76
CA SER A 110 -16.93 -15.84 28.04
C SER A 110 -17.73 -17.10 27.79
N GLY A 111 -18.27 -17.66 28.87
CA GLY A 111 -19.06 -18.89 28.83
C GLY A 111 -20.27 -18.71 27.93
N GLY A 112 -20.43 -19.62 26.99
CA GLY A 112 -21.60 -19.76 26.15
C GLY A 112 -21.24 -19.92 24.67
N GLY A 113 -21.22 -21.18 24.24
CA GLY A 113 -21.28 -21.68 22.88
C GLY A 113 -20.70 -20.80 21.76
N ASP A 114 -19.64 -21.26 21.15
CA ASP A 114 -18.93 -20.61 20.04
C ASP A 114 -18.07 -19.43 20.50
N GLY A 115 -17.16 -19.70 21.44
CA GLY A 115 -16.31 -18.72 22.09
C GLY A 115 -15.28 -18.11 21.15
N GLY A 116 -15.68 -17.08 20.46
CA GLY A 116 -14.74 -16.18 19.77
C GLY A 116 -13.81 -15.55 20.79
N THR A 117 -12.63 -16.13 20.98
CA THR A 117 -11.55 -15.50 21.72
C THR A 117 -11.10 -14.29 20.93
N LEU A 118 -11.40 -13.10 21.42
CA LEU A 118 -10.95 -11.85 20.81
C LEU A 118 -9.42 -11.78 20.88
N PHE A 119 -8.82 -11.36 19.78
CA PHE A 119 -7.40 -11.01 19.76
C PHE A 119 -7.14 -9.77 20.60
N GLU A 120 -5.96 -9.67 21.16
CA GLU A 120 -5.59 -8.62 22.10
C GLU A 120 -5.94 -7.20 21.68
N PRO A 121 -5.69 -6.74 20.44
CA PRO A 121 -6.03 -5.38 20.04
C PRO A 121 -7.55 -5.12 20.03
N PHE A 122 -8.35 -6.13 19.68
CA PHE A 122 -9.81 -5.99 19.66
C PHE A 122 -10.41 -6.10 21.07
N ASN A 123 -9.79 -6.90 21.93
CA ASN A 123 -10.19 -7.02 23.32
C ASN A 123 -9.93 -5.70 24.07
N LEU A 124 -8.79 -5.07 23.81
CA LEU A 124 -8.45 -3.76 24.37
C LEU A 124 -9.46 -2.69 23.93
N ALA A 125 -9.81 -2.65 22.65
CA ALA A 125 -10.81 -1.72 22.13
C ALA A 125 -12.19 -1.93 22.74
N TYR A 126 -12.62 -3.18 22.90
CA TYR A 126 -13.89 -3.52 23.57
C TYR A 126 -13.89 -3.11 25.04
N THR A 127 -12.81 -3.40 25.76
CA THR A 127 -12.65 -3.02 27.17
C THR A 127 -12.65 -1.52 27.35
N ASN A 128 -11.99 -0.78 26.45
CA ASN A 128 -12.01 0.67 26.44
C ASN A 128 -13.42 1.23 26.28
N THR A 129 -14.17 0.71 25.31
CA THR A 129 -15.54 1.15 25.06
C THR A 129 -16.43 0.86 26.27
N TYR A 130 -16.27 -0.30 26.89
CA TYR A 130 -17.04 -0.67 28.06
C TYR A 130 -16.69 0.17 29.29
N LEU A 131 -15.40 0.40 29.56
CA LEU A 131 -14.95 1.22 30.68
C LEU A 131 -15.30 2.70 30.51
N LEU A 132 -15.27 3.22 29.28
CA LEU A 132 -15.69 4.58 28.98
C LEU A 132 -17.20 4.77 29.02
N ALA A 133 -17.98 3.73 28.67
CA ALA A 133 -19.44 3.77 28.72
C ALA A 133 -19.99 3.66 30.15
N SER A 134 -19.25 3.02 31.08
CA SER A 134 -19.63 2.97 32.49
C SER A 134 -19.21 4.25 33.22
N THR A 135 -19.96 5.31 33.02
CA THR A 135 -19.68 6.68 33.51
C THR A 135 -19.53 6.83 35.03
N ASN A 136 -19.75 5.81 35.79
CA ASN A 136 -19.77 5.91 37.26
C ASN A 136 -18.56 5.29 37.97
N MET A 137 -17.66 4.58 37.29
CA MET A 137 -16.55 3.93 37.96
C MET A 137 -15.29 3.89 37.07
N GLY A 138 -14.55 4.93 37.06
CA GLY A 138 -13.21 4.84 36.60
C GLY A 138 -12.91 5.76 35.42
N GLY A 139 -12.31 6.86 35.74
CA GLY A 139 -11.76 7.77 34.76
C GLY A 139 -10.52 7.18 34.07
N LEU A 140 -9.83 8.03 33.32
CA LEU A 140 -8.60 7.74 32.58
C LEU A 140 -7.55 6.98 33.41
N ALA A 141 -7.48 7.22 34.72
CA ALA A 141 -6.56 6.55 35.63
C ALA A 141 -6.84 5.04 35.77
N THR A 142 -8.10 4.63 35.80
CA THR A 142 -8.48 3.21 35.89
C THR A 142 -8.16 2.49 34.56
N TYR A 143 -8.35 3.18 33.44
CA TYR A 143 -7.97 2.70 32.12
C TYR A 143 -6.45 2.48 32.03
N ASP A 144 -5.67 3.45 32.45
CA ASP A 144 -4.20 3.39 32.41
C ASP A 144 -3.69 2.25 33.31
N MET A 145 -4.21 2.13 34.52
CA MET A 145 -3.86 1.04 35.42
C MET A 145 -4.21 -0.34 34.84
N PHE A 146 -5.37 -0.48 34.19
CA PHE A 146 -5.77 -1.72 33.57
C PHE A 146 -4.92 -2.06 32.34
N SER A 147 -4.59 -1.08 31.53
CA SER A 147 -3.70 -1.22 30.37
C SER A 147 -2.30 -1.69 30.79
N GLN A 148 -1.73 -1.06 31.83
CA GLN A 148 -0.43 -1.46 32.40
C GLN A 148 -0.47 -2.87 32.98
N TYR A 149 -1.56 -3.25 33.66
CA TYR A 149 -1.74 -4.60 34.18
C TYR A 149 -1.81 -5.63 33.06
N GLN A 150 -2.56 -5.37 31.99
CA GLN A 150 -2.61 -6.25 30.82
C GLN A 150 -1.24 -6.42 30.17
N GLU A 151 -0.49 -5.34 30.03
CA GLU A 151 0.86 -5.39 29.48
C GLU A 151 1.80 -6.23 30.38
N LEU A 152 1.72 -6.06 31.69
CA LEU A 152 2.49 -6.86 32.64
C LEU A 152 2.15 -8.35 32.56
N VAL A 153 0.86 -8.67 32.54
CA VAL A 153 0.37 -10.06 32.40
C VAL A 153 0.82 -10.66 31.06
N GLY A 154 0.73 -9.88 29.97
CA GLY A 154 1.20 -10.29 28.67
C GLY A 154 2.71 -10.63 28.67
N ARG A 155 3.53 -9.82 29.31
CA ARG A 155 4.97 -10.09 29.47
C ARG A 155 5.24 -11.33 30.33
N MET A 156 4.50 -11.53 31.42
CA MET A 156 4.70 -12.67 32.31
C MET A 156 4.26 -14.01 31.70
N PHE A 157 3.19 -14.01 30.93
CA PHE A 157 2.62 -15.23 30.33
C PHE A 157 2.99 -15.44 28.85
N GLY A 158 3.90 -14.64 28.31
CA GLY A 158 4.44 -14.85 26.96
C GLY A 158 3.45 -14.56 25.83
N SER A 159 2.55 -13.60 26.02
CA SER A 159 1.65 -13.17 24.95
C SER A 159 2.39 -12.41 23.85
N PHE A 160 3.57 -11.86 24.14
CA PHE A 160 4.42 -11.21 23.15
C PHE A 160 5.21 -12.25 22.37
N ILE A 161 4.97 -12.28 21.07
CA ILE A 161 5.68 -13.15 20.15
C ILE A 161 6.79 -12.33 19.49
N GLU A 162 8.03 -12.71 19.75
CA GLU A 162 9.18 -12.14 19.06
C GLU A 162 9.35 -12.80 17.70
N PHE A 163 9.60 -11.99 16.69
CA PHE A 163 9.74 -12.43 15.32
C PHE A 163 10.82 -11.64 14.57
N LYS A 164 11.29 -12.24 13.49
CA LYS A 164 12.18 -11.60 12.52
C LYS A 164 11.48 -11.56 11.16
N TRP A 165 11.45 -10.40 10.55
CA TRP A 165 10.87 -10.18 9.23
C TRP A 165 11.95 -9.87 8.20
N ASN A 166 11.91 -10.57 7.06
CA ASN A 166 12.75 -10.27 5.91
C ASN A 166 11.89 -9.72 4.76
N THR A 167 12.04 -8.44 4.48
CA THR A 167 11.26 -7.74 3.44
C THR A 167 11.52 -8.27 2.03
N THR A 168 12.73 -8.76 1.76
CA THR A 168 13.12 -9.23 0.42
C THR A 168 12.57 -10.62 0.11
N THR A 169 12.74 -11.56 1.04
CA THR A 169 12.28 -12.96 0.88
C THR A 169 10.83 -13.16 1.30
N LYS A 170 10.22 -12.14 1.95
CA LYS A 170 8.88 -12.24 2.55
C LYS A 170 8.76 -13.36 3.58
N GLU A 171 9.84 -13.59 4.27
CA GLU A 171 9.97 -14.64 5.26
C GLU A 171 9.77 -14.08 6.66
N LEU A 172 8.80 -14.64 7.36
CA LEU A 172 8.53 -14.38 8.76
C LEU A 172 9.05 -15.55 9.58
N VAL A 173 10.01 -15.28 10.45
CA VAL A 173 10.56 -16.27 11.40
C VAL A 173 10.08 -15.94 12.79
N ILE A 174 9.30 -16.83 13.37
CA ILE A 174 8.84 -16.73 14.76
C ILE A 174 9.91 -17.35 15.66
N LEU A 175 10.45 -16.59 16.62
CA LEU A 175 11.54 -17.05 17.47
C LEU A 175 11.11 -18.11 18.49
N GLN A 176 9.84 -18.09 18.86
CA GLN A 176 9.25 -19.08 19.74
C GLN A 176 8.69 -20.26 18.94
N ARG A 177 8.95 -21.48 19.36
CA ARG A 177 8.37 -22.67 18.72
C ARG A 177 6.89 -22.81 19.06
N PRO A 178 6.00 -22.87 18.08
CA PRO A 178 4.59 -23.15 18.30
C PRO A 178 4.43 -24.57 18.87
N ARG A 179 3.77 -24.67 20.03
CA ARG A 179 3.49 -25.97 20.67
C ARG A 179 2.13 -26.53 20.30
N ALA A 180 1.28 -25.72 19.72
CA ALA A 180 -0.07 -26.06 19.28
C ALA A 180 -0.38 -25.35 17.97
N GLU A 181 -1.34 -25.88 17.24
CA GLU A 181 -1.93 -25.16 16.09
C GLU A 181 -2.79 -24.03 16.63
N GLU A 182 -2.35 -22.81 16.41
CA GLU A 182 -3.03 -21.60 16.85
C GLU A 182 -3.16 -20.65 15.66
N GLU A 183 -4.18 -19.81 15.68
CA GLU A 183 -4.26 -18.68 14.76
C GLU A 183 -3.61 -17.46 15.40
N LEU A 184 -2.65 -16.88 14.72
CA LEU A 184 -2.03 -15.62 15.08
C LEU A 184 -2.61 -14.50 14.24
N LEU A 185 -2.76 -13.32 14.83
CA LEU A 185 -3.13 -12.11 14.11
C LEU A 185 -1.88 -11.29 13.83
N LEU A 186 -1.57 -11.09 12.57
CA LEU A 186 -0.47 -10.24 12.12
C LEU A 186 -1.01 -8.84 11.84
N TYR A 187 -0.42 -7.83 12.45
CA TYR A 187 -0.60 -6.43 12.07
C TYR A 187 0.47 -6.06 11.07
N CYS A 188 0.07 -5.78 9.84
CA CYS A 188 0.96 -5.60 8.70
C CYS A 188 0.65 -4.32 7.96
N TYR A 189 1.66 -3.82 7.24
CA TYR A 189 1.50 -2.85 6.17
C TYR A 189 1.54 -3.56 4.83
N ASN A 190 0.53 -3.32 4.00
CA ASN A 190 0.43 -3.86 2.65
C ASN A 190 0.58 -2.74 1.61
N TYR A 191 1.18 -3.05 0.46
CA TYR A 191 1.09 -2.16 -0.69
C TYR A 191 -0.33 -2.12 -1.23
N ARG A 192 -0.85 -0.91 -1.43
CA ARG A 192 -2.10 -0.73 -2.16
C ARG A 192 -1.92 -1.18 -3.61
N PRO A 193 -2.84 -1.98 -4.16
CA PRO A 193 -2.75 -2.45 -5.54
C PRO A 193 -2.85 -1.29 -6.53
N ASP A 194 -2.28 -1.46 -7.74
CA ASP A 194 -2.29 -0.44 -8.80
C ASP A 194 -3.71 0.02 -9.15
N SER A 195 -4.68 -0.91 -9.11
CA SER A 195 -6.09 -0.61 -9.40
C SER A 195 -6.73 0.34 -8.39
N GLU A 196 -6.27 0.36 -7.15
CA GLU A 196 -6.76 1.29 -6.12
C GLU A 196 -6.04 2.63 -6.22
N LEU A 197 -4.72 2.63 -6.44
CA LEU A 197 -3.95 3.86 -6.61
C LEU A 197 -4.43 4.67 -7.82
N LEU A 198 -4.82 4.00 -8.91
CA LEU A 198 -5.35 4.65 -10.11
C LEU A 198 -6.81 5.13 -9.96
N LYS A 199 -7.52 4.74 -8.90
CA LYS A 199 -8.85 5.24 -8.53
C LYS A 199 -8.79 6.33 -7.47
N ASP A 200 -7.73 6.37 -6.69
CA ASP A 200 -7.58 7.33 -5.61
C ASP A 200 -7.40 8.74 -6.19
N TYR A 201 -8.34 9.62 -5.86
CA TYR A 201 -8.36 11.01 -6.31
C TYR A 201 -7.06 11.76 -6.00
N LEU A 202 -6.43 11.48 -4.86
CA LEU A 202 -5.18 12.15 -4.46
C LEU A 202 -3.96 11.61 -5.21
N ALA A 203 -3.96 10.32 -5.54
CA ALA A 203 -2.82 9.67 -6.17
C ALA A 203 -2.85 9.76 -7.70
N VAL A 204 -4.03 9.63 -8.31
CA VAL A 204 -4.18 9.48 -9.76
C VAL A 204 -3.64 10.66 -10.54
N GLN A 205 -3.89 11.88 -10.06
CA GLN A 205 -3.46 13.08 -10.77
C GLN A 205 -1.93 13.19 -10.78
N TRP A 206 -1.30 12.99 -9.63
CA TRP A 206 0.15 12.99 -9.54
C TRP A 206 0.79 11.91 -10.42
N ILE A 207 0.20 10.69 -10.44
CA ILE A 207 0.70 9.58 -11.27
C ILE A 207 0.60 9.94 -12.77
N LYS A 208 -0.52 10.55 -13.20
CA LYS A 208 -0.72 11.00 -14.58
C LYS A 208 0.31 12.04 -14.98
N ASP A 209 0.51 13.05 -14.16
CA ASP A 209 1.43 14.16 -14.44
C ASP A 209 2.88 13.71 -14.45
N TYR A 210 3.28 12.84 -13.51
CA TYR A 210 4.63 12.27 -13.49
C TYR A 210 4.89 11.32 -14.67
N ALA A 211 3.90 10.54 -15.10
CA ALA A 211 3.99 9.71 -16.28
C ALA A 211 4.08 10.56 -17.55
N LEU A 212 3.32 11.66 -17.64
CA LEU A 212 3.41 12.64 -18.74
C LEU A 212 4.80 13.26 -18.81
N ALA A 213 5.34 13.75 -17.70
CA ALA A 213 6.70 14.31 -17.64
C ALA A 213 7.76 13.28 -18.06
N THR A 214 7.56 12.00 -17.66
CA THR A 214 8.46 10.90 -18.10
C THR A 214 8.36 10.65 -19.60
N CYS A 215 7.18 10.71 -20.21
CA CYS A 215 7.00 10.61 -21.66
C CYS A 215 7.63 11.80 -22.40
N LYS A 216 7.46 13.03 -21.90
CA LYS A 216 8.16 14.23 -22.41
C LYS A 216 9.67 14.03 -22.39
N TYR A 217 10.21 13.49 -21.29
CA TYR A 217 11.64 13.20 -21.19
C TYR A 217 12.11 12.21 -22.25
N MET A 218 11.37 11.09 -22.45
CA MET A 218 11.70 10.09 -23.48
C MET A 218 11.68 10.67 -24.88
N LEU A 219 10.68 11.49 -25.21
CA LEU A 219 10.61 12.22 -26.48
C LEU A 219 11.77 13.19 -26.64
N GLY A 220 12.08 13.97 -25.60
CA GLY A 220 13.20 14.88 -25.58
C GLY A 220 14.55 14.18 -25.83
N GLU A 221 14.76 13.04 -25.18
CA GLU A 221 15.95 12.20 -25.35
C GLU A 221 16.06 11.63 -26.76
N ALA A 222 14.95 11.20 -27.37
CA ALA A 222 14.93 10.73 -28.75
C ALA A 222 15.24 11.85 -29.74
N ARG A 223 14.61 13.01 -29.56
CA ARG A 223 14.78 14.17 -30.44
C ARG A 223 16.14 14.84 -30.31
N SER A 224 16.76 14.82 -29.13
CA SER A 224 18.10 15.40 -28.91
C SER A 224 19.21 14.66 -29.67
N LYS A 225 19.00 13.35 -29.98
CA LYS A 225 19.93 12.58 -30.81
C LYS A 225 20.00 13.04 -32.25
N PHE A 226 18.96 13.74 -32.73
CA PHE A 226 18.85 14.29 -34.08
C PHE A 226 18.82 15.83 -34.02
N ALA A 227 19.89 16.43 -33.49
CA ALA A 227 19.95 17.86 -33.22
C ALA A 227 19.68 18.74 -34.46
N THR A 228 20.03 18.25 -35.63
CA THR A 228 19.78 18.95 -36.92
C THR A 228 19.34 17.95 -37.96
N ILE A 229 18.16 18.17 -38.53
CA ILE A 229 17.72 17.47 -39.75
C ILE A 229 18.12 18.33 -40.95
N ALA A 230 18.97 17.76 -41.82
CA ALA A 230 19.39 18.44 -43.04
C ALA A 230 18.19 18.63 -43.96
N GLY A 231 17.81 19.89 -44.21
CA GLY A 231 16.75 20.28 -45.14
C GLY A 231 17.32 21.13 -46.27
N PRO A 232 16.60 21.25 -47.41
CA PRO A 232 17.06 22.00 -48.57
C PRO A 232 17.21 23.52 -48.36
N GLN A 233 16.74 24.06 -47.26
CA GLN A 233 16.82 25.50 -46.90
C GLN A 233 17.58 25.78 -45.61
N GLY A 234 18.48 24.90 -45.18
CA GLY A 234 19.13 24.97 -43.87
C GLY A 234 18.45 24.01 -42.85
N GLY A 235 19.24 23.40 -41.99
CA GLY A 235 18.75 22.39 -41.09
C GLY A 235 17.71 22.93 -40.09
N SER A 236 16.64 22.21 -39.91
CA SER A 236 15.69 22.44 -38.81
C SER A 236 16.24 21.84 -37.52
N THR A 237 16.37 22.64 -36.47
CA THR A 237 16.76 22.16 -35.13
C THR A 237 15.55 21.60 -34.42
N LEU A 238 15.64 20.36 -34.00
CA LEU A 238 14.65 19.76 -33.14
C LEU A 238 14.84 20.26 -31.70
N ASN A 239 13.73 20.66 -31.06
CA ASN A 239 13.73 21.23 -29.70
C ASN A 239 13.81 20.17 -28.61
N GLY A 240 14.65 19.13 -28.79
CA GLY A 240 14.76 17.99 -27.87
C GLY A 240 15.29 18.36 -26.48
N ASP A 241 16.33 19.22 -26.46
CA ASP A 241 16.97 19.59 -25.16
C ASP A 241 16.06 20.47 -24.31
N ALA A 242 15.29 21.38 -24.94
CA ALA A 242 14.33 22.19 -24.18
C ALA A 242 13.21 21.34 -23.60
N LEU A 243 12.68 20.39 -24.37
CA LEU A 243 11.65 19.46 -23.90
C LEU A 243 12.16 18.56 -22.74
N LYS A 244 13.42 18.15 -22.83
CA LYS A 244 14.08 17.37 -21.77
C LYS A 244 14.25 18.17 -20.49
N ASN A 245 14.70 19.43 -20.60
CA ASN A 245 14.87 20.30 -19.44
C ASN A 245 13.52 20.65 -18.77
N GLU A 246 12.49 20.90 -19.55
CA GLU A 246 11.12 21.10 -19.06
C GLU A 246 10.62 19.86 -18.32
N ALA A 247 10.78 18.66 -18.89
CA ALA A 247 10.37 17.42 -18.28
C ALA A 247 11.10 17.14 -16.94
N VAL A 248 12.38 17.44 -16.85
CA VAL A 248 13.16 17.31 -15.61
C VAL A 248 12.63 18.27 -14.54
N ALA A 249 12.41 19.53 -14.90
CA ALA A 249 11.87 20.52 -13.97
C ALA A 249 10.45 20.15 -13.47
N GLU A 250 9.60 19.62 -14.36
CA GLU A 250 8.27 19.12 -13.98
C GLU A 250 8.38 17.93 -13.00
N MET A 251 9.27 16.97 -13.28
CA MET A 251 9.48 15.81 -12.40
C MET A 251 10.00 16.23 -11.02
N GLU A 252 10.96 17.16 -10.95
CA GLU A 252 11.49 17.68 -9.70
C GLU A 252 10.42 18.40 -8.88
N LYS A 253 9.61 19.23 -9.52
CA LYS A 253 8.47 19.92 -8.89
C LYS A 253 7.47 18.92 -8.30
N LEU A 254 7.07 17.91 -9.06
CA LEU A 254 6.15 16.87 -8.60
C LEU A 254 6.73 16.05 -7.44
N GLU A 255 8.03 15.76 -7.47
CA GLU A 255 8.71 15.07 -6.36
C GLU A 255 8.76 15.94 -5.09
N GLU A 256 8.88 17.25 -5.22
CA GLU A 256 8.86 18.18 -4.11
C GLU A 256 7.45 18.35 -3.52
N GLU A 257 6.43 18.46 -4.38
CA GLU A 257 5.03 18.48 -3.96
C GLU A 257 4.68 17.21 -3.15
N LEU A 258 5.13 16.05 -3.60
CA LEU A 258 4.88 14.79 -2.89
C LEU A 258 5.56 14.76 -1.51
N LYS A 259 6.77 15.30 -1.38
CA LYS A 259 7.44 15.42 -0.07
C LYS A 259 6.69 16.32 0.90
N THR A 260 6.14 17.43 0.40
CA THR A 260 5.35 18.35 1.24
C THR A 260 4.02 17.74 1.68
N GLN A 261 3.40 16.91 0.85
CA GLN A 261 2.19 16.18 1.22
C GLN A 261 2.46 15.10 2.28
N VAL A 262 3.58 14.38 2.16
CA VAL A 262 4.00 13.34 3.12
C VAL A 262 4.41 13.94 4.45
N ALA A 263 5.08 15.09 4.44
CA ALA A 263 5.47 15.78 5.68
C ALA A 263 4.27 16.26 6.53
N GLY A 264 3.06 15.82 6.16
CA GLY A 264 1.79 16.14 6.84
C GLY A 264 1.69 17.64 6.94
N GLY A 265 1.05 18.28 5.99
CA GLY A 265 1.02 19.73 5.90
C GLY A 265 1.08 20.38 7.27
N VAL A 266 1.94 21.35 7.40
CA VAL A 266 2.29 22.13 8.59
C VAL A 266 1.47 21.73 9.79
N GLY A 267 2.06 20.96 10.73
CA GLY A 267 1.32 20.54 11.92
C GLY A 267 0.56 21.76 12.42
N TYR A 268 -0.72 21.63 12.60
CA TYR A 268 -1.52 22.70 13.20
C TYR A 268 -0.77 23.10 14.46
N GLY A 269 0.00 24.18 14.38
CA GLY A 269 0.68 24.75 15.50
C GLY A 269 -0.40 25.07 16.52
N PHE A 270 -0.48 24.27 17.56
CA PHE A 270 -1.38 24.51 18.69
C PHE A 270 -0.84 25.79 19.33
N THR A 271 -1.30 26.91 18.87
CA THR A 271 -1.09 28.20 19.51
C THR A 271 -1.96 28.18 20.76
N ILE A 272 -1.36 27.84 21.87
CA ILE A 272 -1.94 28.10 23.19
C ILE A 272 -1.84 29.61 23.36
N GLY A 273 -2.96 30.29 23.16
CA GLY A 273 -3.13 31.69 23.52
C GLY A 273 -3.48 31.83 25.00
#